data_1797b69741c04c55f9783b2792a77c19
#
_entry.id   1797b69741c04c55f9783b2792a77c19
#
_cell.length_a   1.000
_cell.length_b   1.000
_cell.length_c   1.000
_cell.angle_alpha   90.00
_cell.angle_beta   90.00
_cell.angle_gamma   90.00
#
_symmetry.space_group_name_H-M   'P 1'
#
loop_
_entity.id
_entity.type
_entity.pdbx_description
1 polymer ?
#
loop_
_entity_poly.entity_id
_entity_poly.type
_entity_poly.pdbx_seq_one_letter_code
_entity_poly.pdbx_strand_id
1 'polypeptide(L)'
;MQFFNFLLFYPVFMSIYWIVGSIYFYFTREIRYSLNKKPDINVDELEGITFLLACYNESETIEDTLSNVLALKYEKKEIIINDGSSDNTAELIYKIKENNDFIFVDLQENRGKANALNQGIKQASYDYVMCLDADTIVDQDAPYYMIENFKHNPKLGAVTGNPRIRNKSSILGKIQTIEYASLIGCIKRSQTLAGAVNTISGVFTLFKKSAVVDVGYWDTDMITEDIAVSWKLHLRGYRIKYEPLAMCWMLVPETLGGLWKQRVRWAQGGHEVLLRDFFSTMKTKRFPLYILMFEQIISILWVYIVLLYLGYLFITANFLDYTFMTYSFSIFLLSSFTMTFINVIQFTVALFIDSRYEKKNMAGLIFVSWYPTVYWIINAAVVLVAFPKALKRKKGGYATWSSPDRGNTQR
;
A
#
# COMPACT_ATOMS: atom_id res chain seq x y z
N MET A 1 -14.51 -31.35 12.63
CA MET A 1 -14.28 -30.35 13.70
C MET A 1 -13.00 -29.53 13.47
N GLN A 2 -11.80 -30.12 13.33
CA GLN A 2 -10.54 -29.38 13.13
C GLN A 2 -10.52 -28.47 11.89
N PHE A 3 -11.11 -28.93 10.78
CA PHE A 3 -11.22 -28.15 9.55
C PHE A 3 -12.02 -26.84 9.74
N PHE A 4 -13.18 -26.92 10.39
CA PHE A 4 -13.99 -25.75 10.69
C PHE A 4 -13.29 -24.77 11.64
N ASN A 5 -12.51 -25.29 12.59
CA ASN A 5 -11.71 -24.47 13.46
C ASN A 5 -10.70 -23.62 12.67
N PHE A 6 -10.02 -24.18 11.68
CA PHE A 6 -9.10 -23.44 10.83
C PHE A 6 -9.80 -22.32 10.04
N LEU A 7 -10.99 -22.59 9.47
CA LEU A 7 -11.75 -21.60 8.72
C LEU A 7 -12.15 -20.39 9.56
N LEU A 8 -12.43 -20.59 10.84
CA LEU A 8 -12.82 -19.55 11.76
C LEU A 8 -11.61 -18.88 12.44
N PHE A 9 -10.69 -19.68 12.99
CA PHE A 9 -9.63 -19.15 13.84
C PHE A 9 -8.61 -18.28 13.10
N TYR A 10 -8.25 -18.63 11.87
CA TYR A 10 -7.25 -17.86 11.14
C TYR A 10 -7.65 -16.41 10.91
N PRO A 11 -8.79 -16.08 10.29
CA PRO A 11 -9.18 -14.68 10.07
C PRO A 11 -9.40 -13.92 11.37
N VAL A 12 -10.00 -14.56 12.38
CA VAL A 12 -10.24 -13.95 13.70
C VAL A 12 -8.91 -13.62 14.39
N PHE A 13 -7.97 -14.57 14.39
CA PHE A 13 -6.64 -14.37 14.97
C PHE A 13 -5.90 -13.20 14.30
N MET A 14 -5.90 -13.15 12.97
CA MET A 14 -5.24 -12.08 12.23
C MET A 14 -5.89 -10.72 12.50
N SER A 15 -7.21 -10.65 12.53
CA SER A 15 -7.92 -9.39 12.85
C SER A 15 -7.59 -8.91 14.28
N ILE A 16 -7.58 -9.80 15.26
CA ILE A 16 -7.19 -9.47 16.66
C ILE A 16 -5.74 -8.96 16.68
N TYR A 17 -4.83 -9.63 15.98
CA TYR A 17 -3.43 -9.23 15.91
C TYR A 17 -3.28 -7.80 15.35
N TRP A 18 -4.01 -7.48 14.27
CA TRP A 18 -3.99 -6.13 13.68
C TRP A 18 -4.63 -5.08 14.60
N ILE A 19 -5.76 -5.39 15.24
CA ILE A 19 -6.44 -4.49 16.17
C ILE A 19 -5.54 -4.18 17.36
N VAL A 20 -5.04 -5.20 18.05
CA VAL A 20 -4.22 -5.03 19.26
C VAL A 20 -2.92 -4.30 18.92
N GLY A 21 -2.25 -4.68 17.82
CA GLY A 21 -1.03 -4.02 17.39
C GLY A 21 -1.24 -2.55 17.04
N SER A 22 -2.33 -2.20 16.34
CA SER A 22 -2.61 -0.80 16.00
C SER A 22 -2.96 0.06 17.22
N ILE A 23 -3.74 -0.48 18.17
CA ILE A 23 -4.05 0.19 19.44
C ILE A 23 -2.78 0.43 20.25
N TYR A 24 -1.94 -0.61 20.39
CA TYR A 24 -0.67 -0.48 21.10
C TYR A 24 0.25 0.56 20.47
N PHE A 25 0.37 0.55 19.12
CA PHE A 25 1.15 1.56 18.40
C PHE A 25 0.61 2.97 18.66
N TYR A 26 -0.71 3.15 18.58
CA TYR A 26 -1.36 4.44 18.80
C TYR A 26 -1.03 5.01 20.18
N PHE A 27 -1.24 4.23 21.25
CA PHE A 27 -0.99 4.70 22.62
C PHE A 27 0.48 4.88 22.97
N THR A 28 1.39 4.07 22.42
CA THR A 28 2.81 4.12 22.78
C THR A 28 3.63 5.07 21.92
N ARG A 29 3.24 5.29 20.66
CA ARG A 29 4.06 6.03 19.71
C ARG A 29 3.36 7.24 19.10
N GLU A 30 2.05 7.20 18.91
CA GLU A 30 1.35 8.17 18.10
C GLU A 30 0.68 9.26 18.95
N ILE A 31 0.02 8.89 20.05
CA ILE A 31 -0.72 9.85 20.89
C ILE A 31 0.17 10.93 21.52
N ARG A 32 1.46 10.62 21.70
CA ARG A 32 2.45 11.52 22.31
C ARG A 32 2.87 12.67 21.40
N TYR A 33 2.67 12.54 20.10
CA TYR A 33 3.02 13.58 19.13
C TYR A 33 1.83 14.52 18.92
N SER A 34 2.09 15.83 19.06
CA SER A 34 1.11 16.84 18.66
C SER A 34 1.03 16.91 17.13
N LEU A 35 -0.19 16.90 16.56
CA LEU A 35 -0.38 17.08 15.11
C LEU A 35 0.10 18.43 14.60
N ASN A 36 0.19 19.41 15.47
CA ASN A 36 0.55 20.80 15.12
C ASN A 36 2.00 21.14 15.47
N LYS A 37 2.77 20.18 15.98
CA LYS A 37 4.18 20.44 16.34
C LYS A 37 5.07 19.76 15.30
N LYS A 38 5.69 20.55 14.45
CA LYS A 38 6.76 20.07 13.56
C LYS A 38 7.84 19.40 14.42
N PRO A 39 8.52 18.38 13.88
CA PRO A 39 9.78 17.94 14.47
C PRO A 39 10.68 19.15 14.67
N ASP A 40 11.31 19.24 15.84
CA ASP A 40 12.27 20.31 16.14
C ASP A 40 13.57 19.98 15.40
N ILE A 41 13.59 20.33 14.11
CA ILE A 41 14.72 20.04 13.22
C ILE A 41 15.53 21.32 13.10
N ASN A 42 16.78 21.24 13.52
CA ASN A 42 17.75 22.29 13.23
C ASN A 42 17.97 22.36 11.71
N VAL A 43 17.68 23.48 11.10
CA VAL A 43 17.77 23.68 9.65
C VAL A 43 19.19 23.44 9.13
N ASP A 44 20.21 23.76 9.93
CA ASP A 44 21.62 23.53 9.56
C ASP A 44 21.97 22.04 9.44
N GLU A 45 21.28 21.18 10.21
CA GLU A 45 21.42 19.73 10.21
C GLU A 45 20.42 19.02 9.29
N LEU A 46 19.64 19.77 8.51
CA LEU A 46 18.63 19.20 7.64
C LEU A 46 19.28 18.46 6.49
N GLU A 47 18.94 17.17 6.35
CA GLU A 47 19.36 16.33 5.22
C GLU A 47 18.62 16.73 3.94
N GLY A 48 19.29 16.66 2.81
CA GLY A 48 18.68 16.93 1.50
C GLY A 48 17.79 15.79 1.04
N ILE A 49 16.67 16.12 0.37
CA ILE A 49 15.74 15.15 -0.22
C ILE A 49 15.58 15.42 -1.71
N THR A 50 15.79 14.38 -2.51
CA THR A 50 15.40 14.36 -3.93
C THR A 50 13.97 13.85 -4.05
N PHE A 51 13.06 14.69 -4.54
CA PHE A 51 11.68 14.32 -4.86
C PHE A 51 11.66 13.74 -6.27
N LEU A 52 11.35 12.47 -6.39
CA LEU A 52 11.37 11.72 -7.64
C LEU A 52 9.95 11.36 -8.07
N LEU A 53 9.50 11.96 -9.17
CA LEU A 53 8.19 11.72 -9.76
C LEU A 53 8.34 10.84 -11.01
N ALA A 54 7.55 9.75 -11.05
CA ALA A 54 7.41 8.92 -12.24
C ALA A 54 6.05 9.19 -12.89
N CYS A 55 6.06 9.70 -14.12
CA CYS A 55 4.86 10.10 -14.84
C CYS A 55 4.57 9.16 -16.01
N TYR A 56 3.30 8.90 -16.25
CA TYR A 56 2.80 8.23 -17.46
C TYR A 56 1.34 8.54 -17.70
N ASN A 57 1.05 9.39 -18.70
CA ASN A 57 -0.30 9.83 -19.09
C ASN A 57 -1.05 10.47 -17.91
N GLU A 58 -0.47 11.54 -17.37
CA GLU A 58 -0.93 12.25 -16.16
C GLU A 58 -1.26 13.72 -16.46
N SER A 59 -1.63 14.03 -17.69
CA SER A 59 -1.93 15.41 -18.12
C SER A 59 -2.99 16.12 -17.28
N GLU A 60 -3.92 15.36 -16.66
CA GLU A 60 -4.98 15.93 -15.82
C GLU A 60 -4.52 16.27 -14.38
N THR A 61 -3.39 15.71 -13.92
CA THR A 61 -2.98 15.77 -12.51
C THR A 61 -1.61 16.39 -12.29
N ILE A 62 -0.75 16.36 -13.30
CA ILE A 62 0.66 16.73 -13.18
C ILE A 62 0.86 18.19 -12.76
N GLU A 63 0.05 19.13 -13.23
CA GLU A 63 0.16 20.54 -12.87
C GLU A 63 -0.10 20.76 -11.37
N ASP A 64 -1.14 20.12 -10.81
CA ASP A 64 -1.46 20.17 -9.38
C ASP A 64 -0.32 19.59 -8.53
N THR A 65 0.17 18.42 -8.94
CA THR A 65 1.23 17.71 -8.23
C THR A 65 2.54 18.49 -8.23
N LEU A 66 2.97 18.98 -9.40
CA LEU A 66 4.19 19.78 -9.50
C LEU A 66 4.09 21.10 -8.73
N SER A 67 2.97 21.81 -8.84
CA SER A 67 2.73 23.04 -8.08
C SER A 67 2.84 22.78 -6.56
N ASN A 68 2.30 21.66 -6.09
CA ASN A 68 2.41 21.28 -4.68
C ASN A 68 3.87 20.99 -4.28
N VAL A 69 4.60 20.17 -5.04
CA VAL A 69 5.98 19.79 -4.72
C VAL A 69 6.93 21.00 -4.79
N LEU A 70 6.74 21.88 -5.78
CA LEU A 70 7.48 23.12 -5.89
C LEU A 70 7.22 24.06 -4.70
N ALA A 71 5.99 24.10 -4.22
CA ALA A 71 5.57 24.94 -3.08
C ALA A 71 5.95 24.36 -1.70
N LEU A 72 6.48 23.13 -1.61
CA LEU A 72 6.94 22.57 -0.34
C LEU A 72 8.03 23.43 0.28
N LYS A 73 7.90 23.72 1.57
CA LYS A 73 8.85 24.57 2.32
C LYS A 73 10.11 23.85 2.79
N TYR A 74 10.36 22.64 2.29
CA TYR A 74 11.57 21.88 2.60
C TYR A 74 12.77 22.54 1.92
N GLU A 75 13.75 23.03 2.67
CA GLU A 75 14.78 23.93 2.15
C GLU A 75 15.79 23.23 1.24
N LYS A 76 16.27 22.03 1.65
CA LYS A 76 17.26 21.27 0.87
C LYS A 76 16.55 20.24 -0.02
N LYS A 77 15.80 20.71 -1.05
CA LYS A 77 15.09 19.84 -1.99
C LYS A 77 15.65 19.91 -3.39
N GLU A 78 15.64 18.78 -4.06
CA GLU A 78 15.85 18.60 -5.49
C GLU A 78 14.60 17.91 -6.07
N ILE A 79 14.22 18.24 -7.27
CA ILE A 79 13.05 17.63 -7.93
C ILE A 79 13.52 17.02 -9.24
N ILE A 80 13.19 15.73 -9.44
CA ILE A 80 13.48 14.98 -10.65
C ILE A 80 12.17 14.39 -11.16
N ILE A 81 11.87 14.63 -12.41
CA ILE A 81 10.65 14.14 -13.08
C ILE A 81 11.08 13.25 -14.23
N ASN A 82 10.62 12.01 -14.21
CA ASN A 82 10.82 11.06 -15.29
C ASN A 82 9.50 10.76 -15.98
N ASP A 83 9.38 11.14 -17.23
CA ASP A 83 8.19 10.96 -18.03
C ASP A 83 8.43 10.02 -19.21
N GLY A 84 7.47 9.16 -19.48
CA GLY A 84 7.44 8.26 -20.63
C GLY A 84 6.05 8.27 -21.28
N SER A 85 5.33 9.39 -21.14
CA SER A 85 3.94 9.55 -21.58
C SER A 85 3.79 9.58 -23.08
N SER A 86 2.60 9.23 -23.54
CA SER A 86 2.17 9.33 -24.94
C SER A 86 1.10 10.42 -25.16
N ASP A 87 0.66 11.08 -24.09
CA ASP A 87 -0.24 12.24 -24.12
C ASP A 87 0.55 13.55 -23.99
N ASN A 88 -0.13 14.66 -23.71
CA ASN A 88 0.48 15.99 -23.57
C ASN A 88 1.16 16.24 -22.18
N THR A 89 1.36 15.21 -21.36
CA THR A 89 2.02 15.35 -20.03
C THR A 89 3.39 16.01 -20.17
N ALA A 90 4.23 15.55 -21.09
CA ALA A 90 5.58 16.11 -21.30
C ALA A 90 5.54 17.59 -21.68
N GLU A 91 4.61 18.02 -22.53
CA GLU A 91 4.44 19.42 -22.93
C GLU A 91 4.10 20.30 -21.73
N LEU A 92 3.21 19.84 -20.85
CA LEU A 92 2.85 20.53 -19.61
C LEU A 92 4.05 20.66 -18.67
N ILE A 93 4.86 19.61 -18.53
CA ILE A 93 6.07 19.63 -17.71
C ILE A 93 7.08 20.63 -18.29
N TYR A 94 7.31 20.66 -19.60
CA TYR A 94 8.20 21.64 -20.23
C TYR A 94 7.75 23.08 -19.95
N LYS A 95 6.46 23.37 -20.09
CA LYS A 95 5.89 24.70 -19.80
C LYS A 95 6.11 25.12 -18.34
N ILE A 96 5.93 24.21 -17.39
CA ILE A 96 6.18 24.49 -15.97
C ILE A 96 7.66 24.74 -15.73
N LYS A 97 8.54 24.02 -16.42
CA LYS A 97 9.99 24.13 -16.30
C LYS A 97 10.54 25.47 -16.73
N GLU A 98 9.89 26.17 -17.66
CA GLU A 98 10.31 27.53 -18.08
C GLU A 98 10.45 28.52 -16.91
N ASN A 99 9.66 28.35 -15.87
CA ASN A 99 9.63 29.25 -14.70
C ASN A 99 10.08 28.60 -13.38
N ASN A 100 10.55 27.35 -13.44
CA ASN A 100 10.90 26.59 -12.23
C ASN A 100 12.17 25.77 -12.46
N ASP A 101 12.97 25.63 -11.41
CA ASP A 101 14.19 24.82 -11.44
C ASP A 101 13.91 23.38 -10.97
N PHE A 102 14.02 22.43 -11.89
CA PHE A 102 13.98 20.99 -11.64
C PHE A 102 14.59 20.21 -12.80
N ILE A 103 14.99 18.98 -12.54
CA ILE A 103 15.53 18.07 -13.57
C ILE A 103 14.35 17.35 -14.23
N PHE A 104 14.23 17.48 -15.55
CA PHE A 104 13.27 16.75 -16.34
C PHE A 104 13.97 15.75 -17.27
N VAL A 105 13.56 14.48 -17.17
CA VAL A 105 14.08 13.35 -17.96
C VAL A 105 12.95 12.81 -18.81
N ASP A 106 12.96 13.16 -20.07
CA ASP A 106 12.04 12.63 -21.05
C ASP A 106 12.54 11.26 -21.54
N LEU A 107 11.83 10.20 -21.13
CA LEU A 107 12.24 8.82 -21.40
C LEU A 107 11.83 8.33 -22.80
N GLN A 108 11.08 9.11 -23.55
CA GLN A 108 10.60 8.83 -24.92
C GLN A 108 9.75 7.55 -25.05
N GLU A 109 9.83 6.64 -24.09
CA GLU A 109 9.22 5.32 -24.15
C GLU A 109 8.77 4.85 -22.75
N ASN A 110 7.54 4.37 -22.66
CA ASN A 110 7.05 3.76 -21.42
C ASN A 110 7.68 2.36 -21.22
N ARG A 111 8.62 2.27 -20.28
CA ARG A 111 9.21 1.03 -19.80
C ARG A 111 8.79 0.71 -18.36
N GLY A 112 7.66 1.25 -17.91
CA GLY A 112 7.08 1.03 -16.58
C GLY A 112 7.70 1.92 -15.50
N LYS A 113 6.95 2.06 -14.39
CA LYS A 113 7.29 2.92 -13.25
C LYS A 113 8.66 2.58 -12.64
N ALA A 114 8.96 1.28 -12.45
CA ALA A 114 10.24 0.84 -11.92
C ALA A 114 11.43 1.36 -12.74
N ASN A 115 11.32 1.36 -14.09
CA ASN A 115 12.36 1.91 -14.94
C ASN A 115 12.50 3.42 -14.76
N ALA A 116 11.40 4.16 -14.71
CA ALA A 116 11.42 5.61 -14.47
C ALA A 116 12.08 5.94 -13.12
N LEU A 117 11.72 5.23 -12.04
CA LEU A 117 12.36 5.40 -10.73
C LEU A 117 13.87 5.05 -10.77
N ASN A 118 14.26 4.00 -11.49
CA ASN A 118 15.66 3.61 -11.64
C ASN A 118 16.50 4.63 -12.41
N GLN A 119 15.94 5.29 -13.41
CA GLN A 119 16.64 6.35 -14.12
C GLN A 119 16.78 7.60 -13.25
N GLY A 120 15.72 7.99 -12.54
CA GLY A 120 15.74 9.18 -11.71
C GLY A 120 16.66 9.06 -10.50
N ILE A 121 16.67 7.93 -9.77
CA ILE A 121 17.52 7.76 -8.60
C ILE A 121 19.02 7.85 -8.94
N LYS A 122 19.41 7.51 -10.16
CA LYS A 122 20.80 7.63 -10.62
C LYS A 122 21.23 9.10 -10.75
N GLN A 123 20.30 10.00 -11.00
CA GLN A 123 20.53 11.44 -11.14
C GLN A 123 20.39 12.17 -9.81
N ALA A 124 19.76 11.56 -8.80
CA ALA A 124 19.57 12.16 -7.50
C ALA A 124 20.89 12.54 -6.83
N SER A 125 21.02 13.79 -6.38
CA SER A 125 22.23 14.29 -5.72
C SER A 125 22.24 13.99 -4.21
N TYR A 126 21.05 13.90 -3.59
CA TYR A 126 20.91 13.68 -2.16
C TYR A 126 20.86 12.20 -1.77
N ASP A 127 21.20 11.93 -0.51
CA ASP A 127 21.21 10.58 0.07
C ASP A 127 19.82 10.04 0.36
N TYR A 128 18.81 10.89 0.35
CA TYR A 128 17.43 10.51 0.56
C TYR A 128 16.58 10.84 -0.66
N VAL A 129 15.80 9.86 -1.10
CA VAL A 129 14.95 9.98 -2.30
C VAL A 129 13.49 9.71 -1.92
N MET A 130 12.64 10.69 -2.13
CA MET A 130 11.20 10.60 -1.90
C MET A 130 10.50 10.27 -3.22
N CYS A 131 10.01 9.04 -3.36
CA CYS A 131 9.25 8.63 -4.53
C CYS A 131 7.79 9.05 -4.39
N LEU A 132 7.25 9.65 -5.45
CA LEU A 132 5.88 10.18 -5.54
C LEU A 132 5.21 9.72 -6.83
N ASP A 133 3.89 9.46 -6.75
CA ASP A 133 3.06 9.34 -7.95
C ASP A 133 2.66 10.74 -8.47
N ALA A 134 2.44 10.85 -9.76
CA ALA A 134 2.12 12.11 -10.44
C ALA A 134 0.69 12.64 -10.18
N ASP A 135 -0.08 12.00 -9.31
CA ASP A 135 -1.41 12.43 -8.83
C ASP A 135 -1.43 12.76 -7.33
N THR A 136 -0.27 12.78 -6.69
CA THR A 136 -0.13 12.83 -5.24
C THR A 136 0.16 14.26 -4.76
N ILE A 137 -0.64 14.74 -3.81
CA ILE A 137 -0.45 16.00 -3.11
C ILE A 137 0.16 15.70 -1.74
N VAL A 138 1.31 16.27 -1.43
CA VAL A 138 2.09 16.03 -0.22
C VAL A 138 1.81 17.11 0.82
N ASP A 139 1.62 16.70 2.08
CA ASP A 139 1.54 17.64 3.21
C ASP A 139 2.86 18.38 3.40
N GLN A 140 2.78 19.67 3.73
CA GLN A 140 3.96 20.57 3.88
C GLN A 140 4.98 20.07 4.91
N ASP A 141 4.52 19.40 5.96
CA ASP A 141 5.35 18.93 7.06
C ASP A 141 5.76 17.45 6.92
N ALA A 142 5.17 16.72 5.97
CA ALA A 142 5.41 15.30 5.76
C ALA A 142 6.89 14.93 5.52
N PRO A 143 7.67 15.67 4.72
CA PRO A 143 9.09 15.37 4.52
C PRO A 143 9.88 15.41 5.82
N TYR A 144 9.57 16.37 6.73
CA TYR A 144 10.24 16.51 8.01
C TYR A 144 9.97 15.31 8.94
N TYR A 145 8.72 14.84 9.00
CA TYR A 145 8.38 13.63 9.78
C TYR A 145 9.08 12.39 9.26
N MET A 146 9.24 12.27 7.95
CA MET A 146 9.87 11.10 7.35
C MET A 146 11.38 11.07 7.58
N ILE A 147 12.07 12.19 7.36
CA ILE A 147 13.53 12.25 7.47
C ILE A 147 14.00 12.05 8.92
N GLU A 148 13.25 12.57 9.90
CA GLU A 148 13.58 12.42 11.33
C GLU A 148 13.72 10.95 11.75
N ASN A 149 12.97 10.04 11.12
CA ASN A 149 13.05 8.62 11.42
C ASN A 149 14.42 8.00 11.11
N PHE A 150 15.20 8.57 10.21
CA PHE A 150 16.52 8.04 9.83
C PHE A 150 17.62 8.40 10.83
N LYS A 151 17.51 9.51 11.57
CA LYS A 151 18.54 9.99 12.51
C LYS A 151 18.96 8.93 13.54
N HIS A 152 18.00 8.13 14.03
CA HIS A 152 18.23 7.19 15.11
C HIS A 152 18.19 5.72 14.68
N ASN A 153 18.15 5.44 13.37
CA ASN A 153 18.04 4.08 12.89
C ASN A 153 18.88 3.82 11.63
N PRO A 154 20.18 3.49 11.78
CA PRO A 154 21.08 3.31 10.65
C PRO A 154 20.69 2.15 9.71
N LYS A 155 19.87 1.19 10.20
CA LYS A 155 19.34 0.08 9.40
C LYS A 155 18.02 0.40 8.71
N LEU A 156 17.52 1.63 8.84
CA LEU A 156 16.31 2.04 8.15
C LEU A 156 16.61 2.26 6.67
N GLY A 157 15.92 1.53 5.80
CA GLY A 157 16.05 1.64 4.34
C GLY A 157 14.95 2.49 3.71
N ALA A 158 13.77 2.52 4.33
CA ALA A 158 12.65 3.30 3.84
C ALA A 158 11.68 3.70 4.97
N VAL A 159 11.01 4.85 4.77
CA VAL A 159 9.87 5.31 5.56
C VAL A 159 8.69 5.50 4.63
N THR A 160 7.61 4.76 4.85
CA THR A 160 6.38 4.89 4.08
C THR A 160 5.39 5.81 4.79
N GLY A 161 4.79 6.73 4.05
CA GLY A 161 3.84 7.69 4.59
C GLY A 161 2.40 7.14 4.68
N ASN A 162 1.48 8.04 5.00
CA ASN A 162 0.07 7.81 5.26
C ASN A 162 -0.78 8.39 4.12
N PRO A 163 -1.01 7.62 3.03
CA PRO A 163 -1.81 8.09 1.91
C PRO A 163 -3.29 8.20 2.29
N ARG A 164 -3.89 9.31 1.89
CA ARG A 164 -5.28 9.69 2.07
C ARG A 164 -5.99 9.76 0.73
N ILE A 165 -7.29 9.61 0.71
CA ILE A 165 -8.09 9.73 -0.50
C ILE A 165 -8.46 11.18 -0.76
N ARG A 166 -8.17 11.68 -1.96
CA ARG A 166 -8.51 13.03 -2.40
C ARG A 166 -9.95 13.10 -2.94
N ASN A 167 -10.34 12.18 -3.82
CA ASN A 167 -11.65 12.13 -4.46
C ASN A 167 -12.68 11.35 -3.62
N LYS A 168 -13.44 12.07 -2.78
CA LYS A 168 -14.47 11.52 -1.88
C LYS A 168 -15.89 11.84 -2.33
N SER A 169 -16.09 12.24 -3.59
CA SER A 169 -17.39 12.63 -4.15
C SER A 169 -18.32 11.43 -4.28
N SER A 170 -17.80 10.31 -4.77
CA SER A 170 -18.55 9.08 -4.97
C SER A 170 -18.66 8.22 -3.70
N ILE A 171 -19.68 7.34 -3.66
CA ILE A 171 -19.82 6.33 -2.60
C ILE A 171 -18.57 5.44 -2.56
N LEU A 172 -18.04 5.07 -3.72
CA LEU A 172 -16.87 4.22 -3.82
C LEU A 172 -15.60 4.90 -3.26
N GLY A 173 -15.42 6.20 -3.49
CA GLY A 173 -14.35 6.98 -2.88
C GLY A 173 -14.45 7.03 -1.36
N LYS A 174 -15.67 7.22 -0.82
CA LYS A 174 -15.94 7.19 0.63
C LYS A 174 -15.63 5.83 1.26
N ILE A 175 -16.04 4.75 0.59
CA ILE A 175 -15.76 3.37 1.03
C ILE A 175 -14.25 3.10 1.05
N GLN A 176 -13.52 3.50 0.00
CA GLN A 176 -12.07 3.33 -0.04
C GLN A 176 -11.35 4.13 1.06
N THR A 177 -11.91 5.27 1.51
CA THR A 177 -11.37 5.99 2.68
C THR A 177 -11.36 5.11 3.93
N ILE A 178 -12.42 4.33 4.15
CA ILE A 178 -12.51 3.40 5.28
C ILE A 178 -11.55 2.23 5.12
N GLU A 179 -11.45 1.70 3.90
CA GLU A 179 -10.46 0.65 3.60
C GLU A 179 -9.04 1.11 3.91
N TYR A 180 -8.65 2.31 3.47
CA TYR A 180 -7.31 2.83 3.69
C TYR A 180 -7.01 3.05 5.18
N ALA A 181 -7.99 3.48 5.97
CA ALA A 181 -7.85 3.55 7.42
C ALA A 181 -7.54 2.17 8.03
N SER A 182 -8.22 1.12 7.58
CA SER A 182 -8.02 -0.25 8.06
C SER A 182 -6.77 -0.90 7.48
N LEU A 183 -6.62 -0.96 6.14
CA LEU A 183 -5.55 -1.70 5.47
C LEU A 183 -4.19 -1.01 5.60
N ILE A 184 -4.14 0.31 5.42
CA ILE A 184 -2.89 1.05 5.52
C ILE A 184 -2.67 1.46 6.97
N GLY A 185 -3.67 2.12 7.57
CA GLY A 185 -3.56 2.64 8.91
C GLY A 185 -3.35 1.54 9.96
N CYS A 186 -4.28 0.60 10.10
CA CYS A 186 -4.26 -0.40 11.15
C CYS A 186 -3.15 -1.45 10.93
N ILE A 187 -3.07 -2.03 9.73
CA ILE A 187 -2.13 -3.12 9.43
C ILE A 187 -0.68 -2.63 9.48
N LYS A 188 -0.35 -1.50 8.83
CA LYS A 188 1.03 -0.97 8.83
C LYS A 188 1.53 -0.57 10.21
N ARG A 189 0.65 -0.10 11.10
CA ARG A 189 1.00 0.15 12.51
C ARG A 189 1.47 -1.13 13.20
N SER A 190 0.69 -2.20 13.07
CA SER A 190 1.02 -3.51 13.65
C SER A 190 2.28 -4.10 13.05
N GLN A 191 2.43 -4.05 11.73
CA GLN A 191 3.61 -4.52 11.00
C GLN A 191 4.88 -3.74 11.38
N THR A 192 4.78 -2.44 11.61
CA THR A 192 5.91 -1.62 12.09
C THR A 192 6.37 -2.07 13.48
N LEU A 193 5.46 -2.42 14.38
CA LEU A 193 5.80 -2.99 15.69
C LEU A 193 6.49 -4.36 15.56
N ALA A 194 5.98 -5.21 14.67
CA ALA A 194 6.57 -6.51 14.39
C ALA A 194 7.96 -6.42 13.72
N GLY A 195 8.33 -5.26 13.18
CA GLY A 195 9.64 -5.00 12.57
C GLY A 195 9.77 -5.37 11.08
N ALA A 196 8.66 -5.67 10.42
CA ALA A 196 8.60 -5.85 8.97
C ALA A 196 7.27 -5.35 8.41
N VAL A 197 7.33 -4.36 7.55
CA VAL A 197 6.18 -3.82 6.80
C VAL A 197 6.11 -4.53 5.46
N ASN A 198 4.99 -5.19 5.15
CA ASN A 198 4.82 -6.02 3.95
C ASN A 198 5.05 -5.23 2.65
N THR A 199 4.50 -4.02 2.61
CA THR A 199 4.65 -3.13 1.46
C THR A 199 4.70 -1.67 1.88
N ILE A 200 5.60 -0.92 1.24
CA ILE A 200 5.55 0.54 1.26
C ILE A 200 4.33 1.04 0.47
N SER A 201 4.01 2.31 0.58
CA SER A 201 3.08 2.97 -0.36
C SER A 201 3.87 3.47 -1.55
N GLY A 202 3.66 2.87 -2.72
CA GLY A 202 4.31 3.30 -3.96
C GLY A 202 4.04 4.75 -4.34
N VAL A 203 2.98 5.34 -3.77
CA VAL A 203 2.58 6.74 -4.00
C VAL A 203 3.35 7.74 -3.15
N PHE A 204 3.93 7.32 -2.00
CA PHE A 204 4.60 8.23 -1.08
C PHE A 204 5.52 7.48 -0.11
N THR A 205 6.81 7.45 -0.43
CA THR A 205 7.82 6.78 0.41
C THR A 205 9.17 7.46 0.29
N LEU A 206 9.82 7.71 1.42
CA LEU A 206 11.20 8.20 1.52
C LEU A 206 12.16 7.02 1.67
N PHE A 207 13.12 6.92 0.77
CA PHE A 207 14.17 5.90 0.77
C PHE A 207 15.53 6.46 1.12
N LYS A 208 16.35 5.66 1.77
CA LYS A 208 17.79 5.88 1.79
C LYS A 208 18.36 5.40 0.45
N LYS A 209 18.93 6.31 -0.36
CA LYS A 209 19.47 6.01 -1.70
C LYS A 209 20.43 4.82 -1.69
N SER A 210 21.37 4.79 -0.74
CA SER A 210 22.32 3.70 -0.61
C SER A 210 21.66 2.33 -0.35
N ALA A 211 20.53 2.28 0.34
CA ALA A 211 19.80 1.03 0.56
C ALA A 211 19.12 0.51 -0.72
N VAL A 212 18.58 1.42 -1.53
CA VAL A 212 17.99 1.06 -2.84
C VAL A 212 19.07 0.56 -3.81
N VAL A 213 20.23 1.21 -3.82
CA VAL A 213 21.38 0.79 -4.63
C VAL A 213 21.88 -0.59 -4.18
N ASP A 214 22.04 -0.81 -2.87
CA ASP A 214 22.53 -2.09 -2.30
C ASP A 214 21.63 -3.28 -2.61
N VAL A 215 20.32 -3.06 -2.78
CA VAL A 215 19.38 -4.13 -3.18
C VAL A 215 19.21 -4.26 -4.68
N GLY A 216 19.94 -3.50 -5.49
CA GLY A 216 19.90 -3.56 -6.95
C GLY A 216 18.68 -2.89 -7.56
N TYR A 217 18.26 -1.75 -7.01
CA TYR A 217 17.18 -0.88 -7.51
C TYR A 217 15.80 -1.55 -7.53
N TRP A 218 14.80 -0.94 -8.22
CA TRP A 218 13.47 -1.53 -8.44
C TRP A 218 13.52 -2.55 -9.58
N ASP A 219 12.81 -3.68 -9.39
CA ASP A 219 12.72 -4.73 -10.41
C ASP A 219 11.73 -4.31 -11.52
N THR A 220 12.23 -4.19 -12.74
CA THR A 220 11.44 -3.69 -13.88
C THR A 220 10.41 -4.69 -14.41
N ASP A 221 10.56 -5.97 -14.07
CA ASP A 221 9.68 -7.06 -14.48
C ASP A 221 8.60 -7.42 -13.43
N MET A 222 8.49 -6.63 -12.35
CA MET A 222 7.49 -6.82 -11.30
C MET A 222 6.34 -5.83 -11.47
N ILE A 223 5.10 -6.33 -11.43
CA ILE A 223 3.90 -5.50 -11.63
C ILE A 223 3.61 -4.55 -10.45
N THR A 224 4.19 -4.86 -9.28
CA THR A 224 4.19 -4.01 -8.08
C THR A 224 5.62 -3.85 -7.58
N GLU A 225 6.28 -2.84 -8.10
CA GLU A 225 7.68 -2.51 -7.79
C GLU A 225 7.88 -2.15 -6.32
N ASP A 226 6.85 -1.62 -5.69
CA ASP A 226 6.81 -1.20 -4.28
C ASP A 226 6.81 -2.39 -3.31
N ILE A 227 6.03 -3.44 -3.59
CA ILE A 227 6.08 -4.69 -2.82
C ILE A 227 7.45 -5.35 -3.03
N ALA A 228 7.91 -5.41 -4.27
CA ALA A 228 9.16 -6.08 -4.63
C ALA A 228 10.38 -5.45 -3.94
N VAL A 229 10.50 -4.12 -3.95
CA VAL A 229 11.62 -3.43 -3.28
C VAL A 229 11.51 -3.54 -1.75
N SER A 230 10.29 -3.56 -1.19
CA SER A 230 10.08 -3.77 0.26
C SER A 230 10.68 -5.10 0.71
N TRP A 231 10.41 -6.18 0.00
CA TRP A 231 10.94 -7.50 0.33
C TRP A 231 12.44 -7.59 0.10
N LYS A 232 12.98 -6.99 -0.97
CA LYS A 232 14.44 -6.90 -1.20
C LYS A 232 15.15 -6.19 -0.05
N LEU A 233 14.62 -5.05 0.41
CA LEU A 233 15.16 -4.32 1.56
C LEU A 233 15.14 -5.19 2.82
N HIS A 234 14.03 -5.86 3.09
CA HIS A 234 13.95 -6.76 4.23
C HIS A 234 14.92 -7.94 4.13
N LEU A 235 15.02 -8.60 2.98
CA LEU A 235 15.95 -9.71 2.77
C LEU A 235 17.41 -9.29 2.98
N ARG A 236 17.76 -8.07 2.62
CA ARG A 236 19.10 -7.50 2.79
C ARG A 236 19.39 -7.05 4.24
N GLY A 237 18.37 -6.98 5.09
CA GLY A 237 18.54 -6.62 6.50
C GLY A 237 18.07 -5.23 6.86
N TYR A 238 17.62 -4.44 5.91
CA TYR A 238 17.04 -3.13 6.17
C TYR A 238 15.67 -3.24 6.85
N ARG A 239 15.29 -2.17 7.54
CA ARG A 239 13.96 -1.99 8.14
C ARG A 239 13.15 -1.00 7.32
N ILE A 240 11.84 -1.18 7.33
CA ILE A 240 10.87 -0.23 6.80
C ILE A 240 9.99 0.22 7.96
N LYS A 241 9.69 1.51 8.04
CA LYS A 241 8.84 2.10 9.07
C LYS A 241 7.66 2.82 8.43
N TYR A 242 6.50 2.73 9.06
CA TYR A 242 5.34 3.54 8.72
C TYR A 242 5.32 4.80 9.58
N GLU A 243 5.17 5.97 8.94
CA GLU A 243 5.05 7.27 9.60
C GLU A 243 3.65 7.84 9.39
N PRO A 244 2.76 7.72 10.38
CA PRO A 244 1.36 8.15 10.23
C PRO A 244 1.18 9.67 10.12
N LEU A 245 2.13 10.47 10.61
CA LEU A 245 2.10 11.94 10.50
C LEU A 245 2.47 12.44 9.11
N ALA A 246 3.20 11.63 8.34
CA ALA A 246 3.57 11.96 6.97
C ALA A 246 2.40 11.69 6.02
N MET A 247 1.52 12.67 5.86
CA MET A 247 0.31 12.54 5.04
C MET A 247 0.55 12.95 3.59
N CYS A 248 -0.16 12.30 2.68
CA CYS A 248 -0.35 12.72 1.30
C CYS A 248 -1.77 12.39 0.85
N TRP A 249 -2.24 13.04 -0.21
CA TRP A 249 -3.56 12.81 -0.79
C TRP A 249 -3.40 12.32 -2.23
N MET A 250 -4.04 11.20 -2.54
CA MET A 250 -3.99 10.54 -3.84
C MET A 250 -5.39 10.30 -4.41
N LEU A 251 -5.47 10.07 -5.70
CA LEU A 251 -6.71 9.70 -6.37
C LEU A 251 -6.91 8.18 -6.35
N VAL A 252 -8.16 7.76 -6.23
CA VAL A 252 -8.55 6.34 -6.27
C VAL A 252 -9.58 6.09 -7.36
N PRO A 253 -9.73 4.83 -7.84
CA PRO A 253 -10.77 4.50 -8.80
C PRO A 253 -12.16 4.84 -8.28
N GLU A 254 -12.99 5.44 -9.14
CA GLU A 254 -14.41 5.74 -8.84
C GLU A 254 -15.38 4.80 -9.54
N THR A 255 -14.89 3.84 -10.31
CA THR A 255 -15.69 2.78 -10.94
C THR A 255 -15.36 1.41 -10.34
N LEU A 256 -16.36 0.51 -10.29
CA LEU A 256 -16.14 -0.87 -9.83
C LEU A 256 -15.15 -1.62 -10.72
N GLY A 257 -15.16 -1.35 -12.03
CA GLY A 257 -14.20 -1.94 -12.95
C GLY A 257 -12.76 -1.49 -12.71
N GLY A 258 -12.57 -0.20 -12.41
CA GLY A 258 -11.27 0.38 -12.04
C GLY A 258 -10.76 -0.21 -10.71
N LEU A 259 -11.63 -0.26 -9.70
CA LEU A 259 -11.33 -0.87 -8.40
C LEU A 259 -10.92 -2.34 -8.57
N TRP A 260 -11.68 -3.13 -9.31
CA TRP A 260 -11.38 -4.54 -9.57
C TRP A 260 -10.01 -4.73 -10.21
N LYS A 261 -9.71 -3.97 -11.29
CA LYS A 261 -8.40 -4.02 -11.97
C LYS A 261 -7.26 -3.69 -11.01
N GLN A 262 -7.42 -2.65 -10.20
CA GLN A 262 -6.42 -2.24 -9.20
C GLN A 262 -6.18 -3.34 -8.16
N ARG A 263 -7.23 -3.94 -7.59
CA ARG A 263 -7.11 -5.00 -6.57
C ARG A 263 -6.48 -6.27 -7.13
N VAL A 264 -6.88 -6.68 -8.34
CA VAL A 264 -6.25 -7.83 -9.01
C VAL A 264 -4.76 -7.58 -9.25
N ARG A 265 -4.39 -6.38 -9.70
CA ARG A 265 -2.97 -6.02 -9.89
C ARG A 265 -2.17 -6.07 -8.58
N TRP A 266 -2.70 -5.50 -7.51
CA TRP A 266 -2.04 -5.52 -6.21
C TRP A 266 -1.86 -6.94 -5.66
N ALA A 267 -2.90 -7.75 -5.70
CA ALA A 267 -2.83 -9.12 -5.25
C ALA A 267 -1.88 -9.97 -6.12
N GLN A 268 -1.94 -9.81 -7.46
CA GLN A 268 -1.03 -10.50 -8.36
C GLN A 268 0.43 -10.16 -8.04
N GLY A 269 0.75 -8.88 -7.89
CA GLY A 269 2.10 -8.46 -7.55
C GLY A 269 2.59 -8.99 -6.20
N GLY A 270 1.72 -8.99 -5.17
CA GLY A 270 2.04 -9.62 -3.89
C GLY A 270 2.33 -11.12 -4.02
N HIS A 271 1.53 -11.85 -4.80
CA HIS A 271 1.76 -13.27 -5.06
C HIS A 271 3.04 -13.53 -5.88
N GLU A 272 3.34 -12.67 -6.86
CA GLU A 272 4.60 -12.76 -7.63
C GLU A 272 5.83 -12.60 -6.74
N VAL A 273 5.81 -11.64 -5.81
CA VAL A 273 6.88 -11.42 -4.83
C VAL A 273 6.99 -12.61 -3.87
N LEU A 274 5.88 -13.12 -3.38
CA LEU A 274 5.86 -14.32 -2.53
C LEU A 274 6.52 -15.52 -3.21
N LEU A 275 6.16 -15.79 -4.47
CA LEU A 275 6.73 -16.91 -5.25
C LEU A 275 8.22 -16.70 -5.54
N ARG A 276 8.64 -15.47 -5.84
CA ARG A 276 10.04 -15.13 -6.11
C ARG A 276 10.91 -15.29 -4.87
N ASP A 277 10.46 -14.77 -3.74
CA ASP A 277 11.28 -14.58 -2.55
C ASP A 277 11.09 -15.68 -1.50
N PHE A 278 10.23 -16.67 -1.75
CA PHE A 278 9.92 -17.74 -0.82
C PHE A 278 11.19 -18.43 -0.27
N PHE A 279 12.02 -18.99 -1.14
CA PHE A 279 13.24 -19.70 -0.73
C PHE A 279 14.27 -18.78 -0.08
N SER A 280 14.36 -17.53 -0.54
CA SER A 280 15.25 -16.53 0.05
C SER A 280 14.82 -16.18 1.46
N THR A 281 13.51 -16.02 1.68
CA THR A 281 12.93 -15.77 3.00
C THR A 281 13.18 -16.93 3.95
N MET A 282 12.99 -18.17 3.50
CA MET A 282 13.24 -19.38 4.33
C MET A 282 14.71 -19.51 4.76
N LYS A 283 15.64 -18.92 4.02
CA LYS A 283 17.07 -18.91 4.38
C LYS A 283 17.44 -17.80 5.37
N THR A 284 16.57 -16.79 5.55
CA THR A 284 16.84 -15.72 6.51
C THR A 284 16.56 -16.19 7.94
N LYS A 285 17.21 -15.55 8.93
CA LYS A 285 16.88 -15.76 10.35
C LYS A 285 15.96 -14.64 10.88
N ARG A 286 15.14 -14.02 9.99
CA ARG A 286 14.30 -12.87 10.34
C ARG A 286 12.85 -13.32 10.58
N PHE A 287 12.53 -13.57 11.83
CA PHE A 287 11.20 -14.03 12.25
C PHE A 287 10.02 -13.16 11.71
N PRO A 288 10.11 -11.82 11.70
CA PRO A 288 9.01 -11.00 11.14
C PRO A 288 8.69 -11.29 9.67
N LEU A 289 9.69 -11.64 8.84
CA LEU A 289 9.45 -12.01 7.45
C LEU A 289 8.72 -13.36 7.32
N TYR A 290 9.00 -14.29 8.22
CA TYR A 290 8.25 -15.56 8.24
C TYR A 290 6.76 -15.31 8.53
N ILE A 291 6.43 -14.41 9.48
CA ILE A 291 5.04 -14.05 9.77
C ILE A 291 4.36 -13.53 8.51
N LEU A 292 4.96 -12.55 7.81
CA LEU A 292 4.39 -11.98 6.58
C LEU A 292 4.23 -13.04 5.48
N MET A 293 5.24 -13.88 5.29
CA MET A 293 5.21 -14.92 4.27
C MET A 293 4.12 -15.96 4.56
N PHE A 294 4.06 -16.47 5.79
CA PHE A 294 3.06 -17.47 6.18
C PHE A 294 1.65 -16.89 6.20
N GLU A 295 1.48 -15.63 6.60
CA GLU A 295 0.21 -14.93 6.49
C GLU A 295 -0.31 -14.93 5.04
N GLN A 296 0.52 -14.57 4.08
CA GLN A 296 0.14 -14.57 2.66
C GLN A 296 -0.20 -15.98 2.16
N ILE A 297 0.62 -16.99 2.48
CA ILE A 297 0.38 -18.38 2.10
C ILE A 297 -0.95 -18.88 2.67
N ILE A 298 -1.16 -18.68 3.97
CA ILE A 298 -2.37 -19.14 4.65
C ILE A 298 -3.60 -18.42 4.11
N SER A 299 -3.51 -17.11 3.81
CA SER A 299 -4.60 -16.36 3.17
C SER A 299 -5.00 -16.93 1.83
N ILE A 300 -4.03 -17.26 0.97
CA ILE A 300 -4.30 -17.87 -0.34
C ILE A 300 -4.95 -19.25 -0.14
N LEU A 301 -4.33 -20.09 0.68
CA LEU A 301 -4.85 -21.44 0.97
C LEU A 301 -6.26 -21.39 1.56
N TRP A 302 -6.54 -20.46 2.47
CA TRP A 302 -7.84 -20.29 3.08
C TRP A 302 -8.92 -20.03 2.03
N VAL A 303 -8.69 -19.12 1.07
CA VAL A 303 -9.64 -18.83 0.00
C VAL A 303 -9.94 -20.06 -0.85
N TYR A 304 -8.90 -20.80 -1.27
CA TYR A 304 -9.09 -22.02 -2.09
C TYR A 304 -9.77 -23.13 -1.30
N ILE A 305 -9.44 -23.31 -0.03
CA ILE A 305 -10.06 -24.32 0.84
C ILE A 305 -11.56 -24.02 1.05
N VAL A 306 -11.93 -22.75 1.30
CA VAL A 306 -13.34 -22.34 1.41
C VAL A 306 -14.09 -22.63 0.11
N LEU A 307 -13.51 -22.27 -1.04
CA LEU A 307 -14.13 -22.51 -2.35
C LEU A 307 -14.34 -24.01 -2.61
N LEU A 308 -13.31 -24.81 -2.37
CA LEU A 308 -13.39 -26.27 -2.55
C LEU A 308 -14.43 -26.90 -1.62
N TYR A 309 -14.51 -26.44 -0.38
CA TYR A 309 -15.50 -26.92 0.57
C TYR A 309 -16.94 -26.55 0.16
N LEU A 310 -17.18 -25.32 -0.28
CA LEU A 310 -18.49 -24.90 -0.79
C LEU A 310 -18.86 -25.68 -2.06
N GLY A 311 -17.90 -25.90 -2.96
CA GLY A 311 -18.08 -26.73 -4.14
C GLY A 311 -18.43 -28.20 -3.78
N TYR A 312 -17.73 -28.77 -2.80
CA TYR A 312 -18.04 -30.12 -2.27
C TYR A 312 -19.45 -30.18 -1.72
N LEU A 313 -19.87 -29.24 -0.88
CA LEU A 313 -21.24 -29.22 -0.34
C LEU A 313 -22.28 -29.10 -1.45
N PHE A 314 -22.03 -28.25 -2.45
CA PHE A 314 -22.96 -28.08 -3.58
C PHE A 314 -23.11 -29.34 -4.41
N ILE A 315 -22.01 -30.02 -4.76
CA ILE A 315 -22.02 -31.23 -5.58
C ILE A 315 -22.69 -32.39 -4.83
N THR A 316 -22.45 -32.49 -3.53
CA THR A 316 -22.90 -33.61 -2.71
C THR A 316 -24.23 -33.35 -1.99
N ALA A 317 -24.86 -32.20 -2.20
CA ALA A 317 -26.07 -31.78 -1.50
C ALA A 317 -27.22 -32.84 -1.57
N ASN A 318 -27.34 -33.55 -2.70
CA ASN A 318 -28.37 -34.58 -2.89
C ASN A 318 -28.00 -35.97 -2.31
N PHE A 319 -26.75 -36.16 -1.86
CA PHE A 319 -26.22 -37.41 -1.36
C PHE A 319 -25.84 -37.37 0.13
N LEU A 320 -25.75 -36.17 0.70
CA LEU A 320 -25.41 -36.00 2.11
C LEU A 320 -26.65 -36.12 2.99
N ASP A 321 -26.45 -36.69 4.18
CA ASP A 321 -27.47 -36.68 5.23
C ASP A 321 -27.89 -35.24 5.60
N TYR A 322 -29.20 -35.06 5.79
CA TYR A 322 -29.79 -33.75 6.14
C TYR A 322 -29.17 -33.17 7.40
N THR A 323 -28.87 -33.98 8.39
CA THR A 323 -28.25 -33.59 9.65
C THR A 323 -26.85 -33.00 9.41
N PHE A 324 -26.04 -33.65 8.55
CA PHE A 324 -24.72 -33.19 8.19
C PHE A 324 -24.76 -31.87 7.43
N MET A 325 -25.70 -31.73 6.48
CA MET A 325 -25.88 -30.48 5.73
C MET A 325 -26.27 -29.33 6.65
N THR A 326 -27.26 -29.53 7.53
CA THR A 326 -27.71 -28.52 8.49
C THR A 326 -26.59 -28.11 9.44
N TYR A 327 -25.83 -29.07 9.94
CA TYR A 327 -24.65 -28.81 10.79
C TYR A 327 -23.58 -27.99 10.08
N SER A 328 -23.21 -28.39 8.86
CA SER A 328 -22.21 -27.70 8.05
C SER A 328 -22.62 -26.28 7.71
N PHE A 329 -23.88 -26.08 7.34
CA PHE A 329 -24.44 -24.75 7.06
C PHE A 329 -24.46 -23.85 8.30
N SER A 330 -24.86 -24.41 9.46
CA SER A 330 -24.88 -23.68 10.72
C SER A 330 -23.48 -23.21 11.14
N ILE A 331 -22.46 -24.03 10.99
CA ILE A 331 -21.07 -23.64 11.25
C ILE A 331 -20.60 -22.58 10.27
N PHE A 332 -20.93 -22.71 8.98
CA PHE A 332 -20.58 -21.70 7.98
C PHE A 332 -21.22 -20.35 8.30
N LEU A 333 -22.49 -20.32 8.68
CA LEU A 333 -23.17 -19.09 9.10
C LEU A 333 -22.53 -18.49 10.36
N LEU A 334 -22.26 -19.31 11.37
CA LEU A 334 -21.61 -18.83 12.60
C LEU A 334 -20.22 -18.25 12.31
N SER A 335 -19.43 -18.93 11.46
CA SER A 335 -18.11 -18.44 11.03
C SER A 335 -18.22 -17.12 10.30
N SER A 336 -19.15 -17.00 9.35
CA SER A 336 -19.37 -15.78 8.57
C SER A 336 -19.81 -14.62 9.46
N PHE A 337 -20.72 -14.87 10.42
CA PHE A 337 -21.15 -13.88 11.40
C PHE A 337 -19.98 -13.40 12.29
N THR A 338 -19.19 -14.34 12.82
CA THR A 338 -18.04 -14.03 13.67
C THR A 338 -16.99 -13.21 12.90
N MET A 339 -16.71 -13.58 11.64
CA MET A 339 -15.80 -12.84 10.78
C MET A 339 -16.30 -11.42 10.48
N THR A 340 -17.58 -11.27 10.16
CA THR A 340 -18.19 -9.97 9.94
C THR A 340 -18.10 -9.11 11.20
N PHE A 341 -18.42 -9.67 12.36
CA PHE A 341 -18.38 -8.96 13.64
C PHE A 341 -16.97 -8.46 13.98
N ILE A 342 -15.95 -9.32 13.87
CA ILE A 342 -14.57 -8.91 14.16
C ILE A 342 -14.04 -7.88 13.16
N ASN A 343 -14.45 -7.97 11.88
CA ASN A 343 -14.11 -6.97 10.89
C ASN A 343 -14.78 -5.61 11.17
N VAL A 344 -16.05 -5.60 11.60
CA VAL A 344 -16.72 -4.36 12.05
C VAL A 344 -15.92 -3.71 13.17
N ILE A 345 -15.45 -4.49 14.16
CA ILE A 345 -14.59 -3.97 15.22
C ILE A 345 -13.28 -3.41 14.64
N GLN A 346 -12.61 -4.14 13.75
CA GLN A 346 -11.36 -3.69 13.14
C GLN A 346 -11.52 -2.36 12.39
N PHE A 347 -12.54 -2.23 11.56
CA PHE A 347 -12.80 -1.00 10.81
C PHE A 347 -13.18 0.15 11.73
N THR A 348 -13.97 -0.12 12.80
CA THR A 348 -14.34 0.91 13.79
C THR A 348 -13.11 1.42 14.53
N VAL A 349 -12.25 0.54 15.03
CA VAL A 349 -11.00 0.91 15.69
C VAL A 349 -10.09 1.69 14.75
N ALA A 350 -9.96 1.23 13.50
CA ALA A 350 -9.15 1.90 12.50
C ALA A 350 -9.64 3.32 12.23
N LEU A 351 -10.95 3.51 12.04
CA LEU A 351 -11.55 4.84 11.85
C LEU A 351 -11.38 5.74 13.07
N PHE A 352 -11.51 5.18 14.28
CA PHE A 352 -11.30 5.93 15.51
C PHE A 352 -9.87 6.48 15.60
N ILE A 353 -8.86 5.64 15.38
CA ILE A 353 -7.46 6.05 15.36
C ILE A 353 -7.23 7.08 14.23
N ASP A 354 -7.82 6.83 13.07
CA ASP A 354 -7.65 7.63 11.86
C ASP A 354 -8.35 8.99 11.92
N SER A 355 -9.40 9.10 12.73
CA SER A 355 -10.14 10.37 12.98
C SER A 355 -9.26 11.49 13.56
N ARG A 356 -8.12 11.11 14.14
CA ARG A 356 -7.09 12.07 14.58
C ARG A 356 -6.56 12.92 13.44
N TYR A 357 -6.43 12.34 12.25
CA TYR A 357 -5.87 13.00 11.06
C TYR A 357 -6.97 13.67 10.23
N GLU A 358 -8.12 13.04 10.15
CA GLU A 358 -9.26 13.51 9.36
C GLU A 358 -10.59 13.23 10.09
N LYS A 359 -11.04 14.18 10.89
CA LYS A 359 -12.28 14.04 11.71
C LYS A 359 -13.51 13.67 10.88
N LYS A 360 -13.61 14.16 9.64
CA LYS A 360 -14.74 13.85 8.73
C LYS A 360 -14.85 12.37 8.37
N ASN A 361 -13.79 11.58 8.52
CA ASN A 361 -13.80 10.15 8.22
C ASN A 361 -14.72 9.35 9.15
N MET A 362 -15.05 9.87 10.33
CA MET A 362 -16.02 9.25 11.24
C MET A 362 -17.42 9.07 10.61
N ALA A 363 -17.80 9.90 9.64
CA ALA A 363 -19.04 9.69 8.87
C ALA A 363 -19.04 8.35 8.11
N GLY A 364 -17.88 7.77 7.86
CA GLY A 364 -17.71 6.45 7.25
C GLY A 364 -18.26 5.29 8.10
N LEU A 365 -18.53 5.48 9.40
CA LEU A 365 -19.12 4.44 10.26
C LEU A 365 -20.43 3.86 9.71
N ILE A 366 -21.20 4.62 8.93
CA ILE A 366 -22.40 4.13 8.27
C ILE A 366 -22.13 2.95 7.32
N PHE A 367 -20.95 2.90 6.69
CA PHE A 367 -20.56 1.82 5.78
C PHE A 367 -19.99 0.61 6.52
N VAL A 368 -19.50 0.79 7.75
CA VAL A 368 -18.86 -0.29 8.54
C VAL A 368 -19.85 -1.41 8.89
N SER A 369 -21.15 -1.14 8.91
CA SER A 369 -22.17 -2.15 9.21
C SER A 369 -22.28 -3.27 8.17
N TRP A 370 -21.96 -3.01 6.89
CA TRP A 370 -22.15 -3.97 5.79
C TRP A 370 -20.90 -4.15 4.90
N TYR A 371 -20.10 -3.08 4.74
CA TYR A 371 -19.00 -3.09 3.79
C TYR A 371 -17.91 -4.13 4.11
N PRO A 372 -17.54 -4.43 5.36
CA PRO A 372 -16.55 -5.46 5.64
C PRO A 372 -16.87 -6.82 5.01
N THR A 373 -18.14 -7.20 4.95
CA THR A 373 -18.59 -8.45 4.29
C THR A 373 -18.35 -8.38 2.78
N VAL A 374 -18.73 -7.27 2.15
CA VAL A 374 -18.50 -7.05 0.71
C VAL A 374 -17.00 -7.03 0.39
N TYR A 375 -16.21 -6.38 1.23
CA TYR A 375 -14.75 -6.35 1.12
C TYR A 375 -14.15 -7.75 1.12
N TRP A 376 -14.60 -8.63 2.01
CA TRP A 376 -14.14 -10.02 2.06
C TRP A 376 -14.47 -10.80 0.80
N ILE A 377 -15.68 -10.65 0.27
CA ILE A 377 -16.11 -11.32 -0.97
C ILE A 377 -15.24 -10.85 -2.15
N ILE A 378 -15.02 -9.54 -2.27
CA ILE A 378 -14.18 -8.96 -3.33
C ILE A 378 -12.75 -9.52 -3.23
N ASN A 379 -12.16 -9.52 -2.03
CA ASN A 379 -10.78 -9.99 -1.86
C ASN A 379 -10.63 -11.50 -2.14
N ALA A 380 -11.59 -12.33 -1.73
CA ALA A 380 -11.59 -13.74 -2.07
C ALA A 380 -11.63 -13.93 -3.60
N ALA A 381 -12.54 -13.24 -4.30
CA ALA A 381 -12.62 -13.29 -5.76
C ALA A 381 -11.34 -12.77 -6.43
N VAL A 382 -10.73 -11.71 -5.90
CA VAL A 382 -9.44 -11.17 -6.38
C VAL A 382 -8.33 -12.21 -6.27
N VAL A 383 -8.21 -12.93 -5.14
CA VAL A 383 -7.18 -13.97 -4.95
C VAL A 383 -7.32 -15.08 -5.98
N LEU A 384 -8.56 -15.53 -6.26
CA LEU A 384 -8.84 -16.57 -7.25
C LEU A 384 -8.38 -16.20 -8.66
N VAL A 385 -8.45 -14.93 -9.02
CA VAL A 385 -8.00 -14.42 -10.33
C VAL A 385 -6.51 -14.10 -10.34
N ALA A 386 -6.00 -13.51 -9.26
CA ALA A 386 -4.64 -13.00 -9.18
C ALA A 386 -3.59 -14.11 -9.03
N PHE A 387 -3.86 -15.14 -8.23
CA PHE A 387 -2.87 -16.20 -7.98
C PHE A 387 -2.52 -17.02 -9.24
N PRO A 388 -3.49 -17.49 -10.07
CA PRO A 388 -3.16 -18.12 -11.34
C PRO A 388 -2.41 -17.22 -12.32
N LYS A 389 -2.65 -15.88 -12.29
CA LYS A 389 -1.88 -14.92 -13.10
C LYS A 389 -0.44 -14.82 -12.63
N ALA A 390 -0.22 -14.79 -11.32
CA ALA A 390 1.13 -14.75 -10.75
C ALA A 390 1.95 -16.00 -11.10
N LEU A 391 1.34 -17.19 -11.13
CA LEU A 391 1.99 -18.42 -11.56
C LEU A 391 2.43 -18.40 -13.03
N LYS A 392 1.75 -17.62 -13.87
CA LYS A 392 2.05 -17.48 -15.32
C LYS A 392 2.99 -16.33 -15.61
N ARG A 393 3.57 -15.68 -14.59
CA ARG A 393 4.48 -14.54 -14.77
C ARG A 393 5.63 -14.88 -15.71
N LYS A 394 5.90 -14.00 -16.67
CA LYS A 394 7.11 -14.04 -17.50
C LYS A 394 8.23 -13.31 -16.79
N LYS A 395 9.38 -13.94 -16.66
CA LYS A 395 10.58 -13.30 -16.10
C LYS A 395 11.30 -12.51 -17.19
N GLY A 396 11.82 -11.35 -16.81
CA GLY A 396 12.54 -10.46 -17.71
C GLY A 396 11.59 -9.62 -18.57
N GLY A 397 11.96 -8.39 -18.82
CA GLY A 397 11.16 -7.42 -19.56
C GLY A 397 10.70 -6.26 -18.68
N TYR A 398 9.71 -5.53 -19.17
CA TYR A 398 9.17 -4.37 -18.49
C TYR A 398 7.70 -4.62 -18.11
N ALA A 399 7.40 -4.52 -16.82
CA ALA A 399 6.01 -4.56 -16.35
C ALA A 399 5.40 -3.17 -16.52
N THR A 400 4.53 -3.05 -17.50
CA THR A 400 3.75 -1.83 -17.76
C THR A 400 2.28 -2.06 -17.36
N TRP A 401 1.63 -1.01 -16.90
CA TRP A 401 0.19 -1.00 -16.62
C TRP A 401 -0.39 0.37 -16.91
N SER A 402 -1.68 0.42 -17.22
CA SER A 402 -2.41 1.68 -17.38
C SER A 402 -3.00 2.11 -16.04
N SER A 403 -2.97 3.42 -15.76
CA SER A 403 -3.67 4.00 -14.62
C SER A 403 -5.16 3.63 -14.67
N PRO A 404 -5.77 3.23 -13.54
CA PRO A 404 -7.21 3.06 -13.48
C PRO A 404 -7.90 4.42 -13.65
N ASP A 405 -9.20 4.39 -14.00
CA ASP A 405 -10.07 5.55 -13.95
C ASP A 405 -9.99 6.20 -12.54
N ARG A 406 -9.65 7.48 -12.48
CA ARG A 406 -9.44 8.24 -11.24
C ARG A 406 -10.57 9.21 -10.93
N GLY A 407 -11.66 9.13 -11.70
CA GLY A 407 -12.79 10.03 -11.58
C GLY A 407 -12.52 11.43 -12.15
N ASN A 408 -13.56 12.24 -12.24
CA ASN A 408 -13.43 13.62 -12.70
C ASN A 408 -12.72 14.48 -11.65
N THR A 409 -11.51 14.91 -11.94
CA THR A 409 -10.68 15.79 -11.10
C THR A 409 -11.25 17.21 -10.95
N GLN A 410 -12.31 17.56 -11.68
CA GLN A 410 -12.93 18.89 -11.71
C GLN A 410 -14.07 19.09 -10.68
N ARG A 411 -14.02 18.41 -9.53
CA ARG A 411 -15.01 18.70 -8.47
C ARG A 411 -14.40 18.90 -7.10
#